data_c6ad10a61000e9f041587e92a78c4175
#
_entry.id   c6ad10a61000e9f041587e92a78c4175
#
_cell.length_a   1.000
_cell.length_b   1.000
_cell.length_c   1.000
_cell.angle_alpha   90.00
_cell.angle_beta   90.00
_cell.angle_gamma   90.00
#
_symmetry.space_group_name_H-M   'P 1'
#
loop_
_entity.id
_entity.type
_entity.pdbx_description
1 polymer ?
#
loop_
_entity_poly.entity_id
_entity_poly.type
_entity_poly.pdbx_seq_one_letter_code
_entity_poly.pdbx_strand_id
1 'polypeptide(L)'
;MTLLAKDIMVTSFDKINQEALIEEASRMILNGRVRETGHKTISLIVVDDYDHLAGILSMFDILYHLRPAFLNFGIDGHELQWDGQISKLAQELKDKKVSQIMSQHVIGASIDEHLIVVLDRMIKNKFRRLPVLENNKPIGVIYLSDIYNKVFL
;
A
#
# COMPACT_ATOMS: atom_id res chain seq x y z
N MET A 1 12.09 10.19 -27.06
CA MET A 1 11.82 8.87 -26.45
C MET A 1 10.54 8.95 -25.65
N THR A 2 9.62 8.02 -25.87
CA THR A 2 8.36 7.96 -25.15
C THR A 2 8.49 7.00 -23.96
N LEU A 3 8.19 7.48 -22.76
CA LEU A 3 8.19 6.65 -21.55
C LEU A 3 6.76 6.26 -21.20
N LEU A 4 6.54 4.97 -21.09
CA LEU A 4 5.25 4.37 -20.74
C LEU A 4 5.34 3.72 -19.35
N ALA A 5 4.18 3.41 -18.77
CA ALA A 5 4.12 2.74 -17.48
C ALA A 5 4.99 1.48 -17.43
N LYS A 6 4.95 0.66 -18.47
CA LYS A 6 5.74 -0.57 -18.55
C LYS A 6 7.26 -0.36 -18.50
N ASP A 7 7.73 0.83 -18.88
CA ASP A 7 9.17 1.12 -18.92
C ASP A 7 9.76 1.41 -17.54
N ILE A 8 8.92 1.67 -16.55
CA ILE A 8 9.36 2.07 -15.22
C ILE A 8 8.81 1.18 -14.10
N MET A 9 7.79 0.38 -14.39
CA MET A 9 7.19 -0.49 -13.38
C MET A 9 8.17 -1.54 -12.88
N VAL A 10 8.04 -1.85 -11.59
CA VAL A 10 8.76 -2.94 -10.94
C VAL A 10 7.85 -4.16 -10.95
N THR A 11 8.36 -5.31 -11.43
CA THR A 11 7.56 -6.53 -11.53
C THR A 11 7.70 -7.46 -10.33
N SER A 12 8.69 -7.21 -9.47
CA SER A 12 8.87 -7.93 -8.20
C SER A 12 8.16 -7.17 -7.08
N PHE A 13 7.02 -7.67 -6.64
CA PHE A 13 6.25 -7.06 -5.56
C PHE A 13 5.49 -8.15 -4.80
N ASP A 14 5.11 -7.84 -3.57
CA ASP A 14 4.42 -8.80 -2.71
C ASP A 14 2.91 -8.59 -2.81
N LYS A 15 2.19 -9.71 -2.91
CA LYS A 15 0.71 -9.74 -2.93
C LYS A 15 0.20 -10.49 -1.71
N ILE A 16 -1.00 -10.11 -1.27
CA ILE A 16 -1.70 -10.82 -0.21
C ILE A 16 -3.18 -10.89 -0.59
N ASN A 17 -3.84 -11.99 -0.21
CA ASN A 17 -5.27 -12.12 -0.42
C ASN A 17 -6.03 -11.26 0.59
N GLN A 18 -7.13 -10.64 0.15
CA GLN A 18 -7.93 -9.75 1.00
C GLN A 18 -8.54 -10.45 2.21
N GLU A 19 -8.70 -11.78 2.17
CA GLU A 19 -9.24 -12.56 3.28
C GLU A 19 -8.19 -12.97 4.32
N ALA A 20 -6.91 -12.72 4.04
CA ALA A 20 -5.84 -12.98 5.00
C ALA A 20 -5.96 -12.07 6.23
N LEU A 21 -5.37 -12.48 7.33
CA LEU A 21 -5.39 -11.71 8.57
C LEU A 21 -4.27 -10.67 8.59
N ILE A 22 -4.49 -9.59 9.33
CA ILE A 22 -3.50 -8.53 9.51
C ILE A 22 -2.22 -9.07 10.15
N GLU A 23 -2.30 -10.08 10.99
CA GLU A 23 -1.12 -10.73 11.55
C GLU A 23 -0.16 -11.22 10.46
N GLU A 24 -0.69 -11.89 9.44
CA GLU A 24 0.11 -12.35 8.30
C GLU A 24 0.68 -11.17 7.50
N ALA A 25 -0.17 -10.18 7.20
CA ALA A 25 0.24 -8.99 6.47
C ALA A 25 1.35 -8.23 7.19
N SER A 26 1.23 -8.06 8.50
CA SER A 26 2.24 -7.34 9.28
C SER A 26 3.59 -8.05 9.25
N ARG A 27 3.60 -9.38 9.28
CA ARG A 27 4.85 -10.14 9.15
C ARG A 27 5.47 -9.99 7.75
N MET A 28 4.64 -10.01 6.71
CA MET A 28 5.11 -9.80 5.35
C MET A 28 5.74 -8.42 5.17
N ILE A 29 5.15 -7.39 5.78
CA ILE A 29 5.70 -6.02 5.74
C ILE A 29 7.01 -5.95 6.52
N LEU A 30 7.09 -6.57 7.70
CA LEU A 30 8.33 -6.62 8.50
C LEU A 30 9.47 -7.28 7.73
N ASN A 31 9.17 -8.34 6.98
CA ASN A 31 10.14 -9.10 6.20
C ASN A 31 10.17 -8.68 4.73
N GLY A 32 9.65 -7.49 4.44
CA GLY A 32 9.49 -7.00 3.08
C GLY A 32 10.80 -6.85 2.32
N ARG A 33 10.65 -6.79 0.99
CA ARG A 33 11.79 -6.71 0.08
C ARG A 33 12.56 -5.41 0.26
N VAL A 34 13.90 -5.51 0.22
CA VAL A 34 14.75 -4.34 0.07
C VAL A 34 14.93 -4.14 -1.44
N ARG A 35 14.49 -2.98 -1.93
CA ARG A 35 14.60 -2.65 -3.35
C ARG A 35 16.03 -2.29 -3.71
N GLU A 36 16.35 -2.30 -5.00
CA GLU A 36 17.67 -1.90 -5.51
C GLU A 36 18.11 -0.52 -5.02
N THR A 37 17.14 0.36 -4.74
CA THR A 37 17.39 1.69 -4.18
C THR A 37 17.87 1.66 -2.72
N GLY A 38 17.86 0.49 -2.07
CA GLY A 38 18.16 0.34 -0.66
C GLY A 38 16.96 0.58 0.27
N HIS A 39 15.83 1.00 -0.28
CA HIS A 39 14.62 1.23 0.51
C HIS A 39 13.77 -0.05 0.60
N LYS A 40 13.25 -0.30 1.80
CA LYS A 40 12.37 -1.43 2.06
C LYS A 40 10.96 -1.12 1.58
N THR A 41 10.28 -2.10 0.99
CA THR A 41 8.86 -1.96 0.65
C THR A 41 8.03 -2.10 1.93
N ILE A 42 7.11 -1.19 2.14
CA ILE A 42 6.27 -1.13 3.35
C ILE A 42 4.79 -1.28 3.02
N SER A 43 4.50 -1.87 1.87
CA SER A 43 3.13 -2.06 1.42
C SER A 43 2.97 -3.37 0.66
N LEU A 44 1.73 -3.83 0.62
CA LEU A 44 1.34 -5.05 -0.08
C LEU A 44 0.24 -4.71 -1.09
N ILE A 45 0.29 -5.33 -2.25
CA ILE A 45 -0.82 -5.30 -3.19
C ILE A 45 -1.83 -6.35 -2.74
N VAL A 46 -3.07 -5.94 -2.57
CA VAL A 46 -4.13 -6.82 -2.09
C VAL A 46 -4.96 -7.30 -3.28
N VAL A 47 -5.17 -8.60 -3.35
CA VAL A 47 -5.92 -9.23 -4.43
C VAL A 47 -7.07 -10.07 -3.88
N ASP A 48 -8.05 -10.35 -4.74
CA ASP A 48 -9.12 -11.29 -4.45
C ASP A 48 -8.73 -12.72 -4.88
N ASP A 49 -9.67 -13.67 -4.80
CA ASP A 49 -9.42 -15.07 -5.14
C ASP A 49 -9.12 -15.29 -6.63
N TYR A 50 -9.44 -14.32 -7.47
CA TYR A 50 -9.19 -14.37 -8.92
C TYR A 50 -7.93 -13.60 -9.31
N ASP A 51 -7.12 -13.20 -8.35
CA ASP A 51 -5.92 -12.39 -8.54
C ASP A 51 -6.23 -10.99 -9.11
N HIS A 52 -7.44 -10.51 -8.93
CA HIS A 52 -7.82 -9.15 -9.28
C HIS A 52 -7.47 -8.18 -8.17
N LEU A 53 -7.12 -6.96 -8.54
CA LEU A 53 -6.80 -5.92 -7.57
C LEU A 53 -7.99 -5.64 -6.66
N ALA A 54 -7.77 -5.75 -5.35
CA ALA A 54 -8.76 -5.41 -4.32
C ALA A 54 -8.40 -4.13 -3.58
N GLY A 55 -7.11 -3.86 -3.39
CA GLY A 55 -6.66 -2.68 -2.68
C GLY A 55 -5.15 -2.65 -2.48
N ILE A 56 -4.71 -1.75 -1.64
CA ILE A 56 -3.32 -1.68 -1.17
C ILE A 56 -3.34 -1.59 0.35
N LEU A 57 -2.44 -2.32 0.98
CA LEU A 57 -2.25 -2.28 2.43
C LEU A 57 -0.84 -1.82 2.74
N SER A 58 -0.71 -0.72 3.46
CA SER A 58 0.58 -0.18 3.87
C SER A 58 0.75 -0.27 5.39
N MET A 59 1.98 -0.12 5.83
CA MET A 59 2.29 0.05 7.25
C MET A 59 1.47 1.20 7.85
N PHE A 60 1.30 2.29 7.09
CA PHE A 60 0.49 3.42 7.53
C PHE A 60 -0.96 3.02 7.81
N ASP A 61 -1.58 2.22 6.93
CA ASP A 61 -2.96 1.76 7.11
C ASP A 61 -3.11 0.95 8.40
N ILE A 62 -2.17 0.07 8.67
CA ILE A 62 -2.18 -0.75 9.88
C ILE A 62 -2.05 0.14 11.11
N LEU A 63 -1.10 1.05 11.11
CA LEU A 63 -0.88 1.96 12.24
C LEU A 63 -2.04 2.94 12.44
N TYR A 64 -2.66 3.39 11.34
CA TYR A 64 -3.86 4.23 11.42
C TYR A 64 -4.97 3.53 12.19
N HIS A 65 -5.22 2.25 11.93
CA HIS A 65 -6.29 1.47 12.57
C HIS A 65 -5.87 0.92 13.94
N LEU A 66 -4.60 1.05 14.31
CA LEU A 66 -4.15 0.73 15.67
C LEU A 66 -4.66 1.74 16.68
N ARG A 67 -4.86 2.99 16.25
CA ARG A 67 -5.38 4.05 17.12
C ARG A 67 -6.86 3.83 17.39
N PRO A 68 -7.35 4.15 18.59
CA PRO A 68 -8.80 4.16 18.85
C PRO A 68 -9.51 5.16 17.93
N ALA A 69 -10.71 4.77 17.45
CA ALA A 69 -11.46 5.56 16.49
C ALA A 69 -11.83 6.96 17.00
N PHE A 70 -12.02 7.11 18.31
CA PHE A 70 -12.42 8.41 18.86
C PHE A 70 -11.37 9.50 18.66
N LEU A 71 -10.10 9.14 18.45
CA LEU A 71 -9.05 10.12 18.17
C LEU A 71 -9.26 10.84 16.83
N ASN A 72 -10.04 10.26 15.92
CA ASN A 72 -10.38 10.89 14.64
C ASN A 72 -11.31 12.09 14.80
N PHE A 73 -11.93 12.26 15.97
CA PHE A 73 -12.86 13.35 16.24
C PHE A 73 -12.25 14.48 17.06
N GLY A 74 -10.92 14.58 17.07
CA GLY A 74 -10.22 15.66 17.76
C GLY A 74 -10.00 15.44 19.26
N ILE A 75 -10.35 14.29 19.79
CA ILE A 75 -10.09 13.91 21.17
C ILE A 75 -8.64 13.40 21.23
N ASP A 76 -7.78 14.07 22.00
CA ASP A 76 -6.36 13.72 22.04
C ASP A 76 -6.02 12.55 22.98
N GLY A 77 -6.96 12.18 23.85
CA GLY A 77 -6.74 11.08 24.79
C GLY A 77 -5.69 11.36 25.86
N HIS A 78 -5.30 12.60 26.02
CA HIS A 78 -4.19 13.01 26.89
C HIS A 78 -4.39 12.61 28.36
N GLU A 79 -5.64 12.59 28.82
CA GLU A 79 -6.01 12.27 30.20
C GLU A 79 -6.33 10.78 30.41
N LEU A 80 -6.23 9.96 29.36
CA LEU A 80 -6.58 8.55 29.45
C LEU A 80 -5.39 7.71 29.92
N GLN A 81 -5.73 6.60 30.57
CA GLN A 81 -4.73 5.61 31.00
C GLN A 81 -4.39 4.70 29.83
N TRP A 82 -3.18 4.85 29.29
CA TRP A 82 -2.75 4.10 28.11
C TRP A 82 -1.86 2.90 28.41
N ASP A 83 -1.51 2.67 29.68
CA ASP A 83 -0.64 1.55 30.07
C ASP A 83 -1.24 0.23 29.62
N GLY A 84 -0.49 -0.55 28.85
CA GLY A 84 -0.92 -1.85 28.33
C GLY A 84 -1.91 -1.78 27.18
N GLN A 85 -2.42 -0.61 26.83
CA GLN A 85 -3.44 -0.47 25.79
C GLN A 85 -2.91 -0.77 24.40
N ILE A 86 -1.67 -0.41 24.10
CA ILE A 86 -1.12 -0.60 22.75
C ILE A 86 -1.01 -2.10 22.42
N SER A 87 -0.63 -2.93 23.37
CA SER A 87 -0.56 -4.38 23.16
C SER A 87 -1.94 -4.98 22.93
N LYS A 88 -2.95 -4.51 23.68
CA LYS A 88 -4.34 -4.96 23.51
C LYS A 88 -4.88 -4.56 22.14
N LEU A 89 -4.67 -3.31 21.74
CA LEU A 89 -5.11 -2.81 20.44
C LEU A 89 -4.44 -3.57 19.30
N ALA A 90 -3.14 -3.84 19.42
CA ALA A 90 -2.41 -4.63 18.42
C ALA A 90 -2.97 -6.05 18.32
N GLN A 91 -3.26 -6.68 19.45
CA GLN A 91 -3.82 -8.03 19.46
C GLN A 91 -5.19 -8.09 18.79
N GLU A 92 -6.04 -7.12 19.04
CA GLU A 92 -7.34 -7.02 18.39
C GLU A 92 -7.21 -6.80 16.88
N LEU A 93 -6.25 -5.96 16.48
CA LEU A 93 -6.03 -5.64 15.07
C LEU A 93 -5.51 -6.84 14.28
N LYS A 94 -4.66 -7.67 14.90
CA LYS A 94 -4.09 -8.87 14.26
C LYS A 94 -5.14 -9.84 13.75
N ASP A 95 -6.30 -9.90 14.39
CA ASP A 95 -7.38 -10.82 14.03
C ASP A 95 -8.33 -10.26 12.96
N LYS A 96 -8.10 -9.02 12.53
CA LYS A 96 -8.88 -8.42 11.46
C LYS A 96 -8.40 -8.92 10.10
N LYS A 97 -9.32 -8.94 9.12
CA LYS A 97 -8.97 -9.26 7.73
C LYS A 97 -8.32 -8.07 7.05
N VAL A 98 -7.44 -8.35 6.10
CA VAL A 98 -6.81 -7.32 5.27
C VAL A 98 -7.88 -6.43 4.62
N SER A 99 -8.98 -7.01 4.13
CA SER A 99 -10.07 -6.27 3.48
C SER A 99 -10.70 -5.20 4.37
N GLN A 100 -10.63 -5.36 5.69
CA GLN A 100 -11.20 -4.41 6.65
C GLN A 100 -10.30 -3.19 6.90
N ILE A 101 -9.03 -3.29 6.56
CA ILE A 101 -8.00 -2.31 6.90
C ILE A 101 -7.40 -1.63 5.67
N MET A 102 -7.36 -2.31 4.54
CA MET A 102 -6.74 -1.83 3.30
C MET A 102 -7.41 -0.57 2.75
N SER A 103 -6.65 0.18 1.94
CA SER A 103 -7.22 1.25 1.10
C SER A 103 -7.91 0.61 -0.10
N GLN A 104 -9.20 0.90 -0.29
CA GLN A 104 -10.04 0.26 -1.31
C GLN A 104 -10.13 1.05 -2.62
N HIS A 105 -10.00 2.36 -2.56
CA HIS A 105 -10.16 3.22 -3.74
C HIS A 105 -8.84 3.39 -4.46
N VAL A 106 -8.30 2.29 -4.95
CA VAL A 106 -7.02 2.29 -5.66
C VAL A 106 -7.30 2.30 -7.16
N ILE A 107 -6.75 3.31 -7.82
CA ILE A 107 -6.80 3.44 -9.27
C ILE A 107 -5.46 2.93 -9.79
N GLY A 108 -5.49 1.96 -10.71
CA GLY A 108 -4.28 1.44 -11.34
C GLY A 108 -3.91 2.18 -12.61
N ALA A 109 -2.83 1.73 -13.25
CA ALA A 109 -2.40 2.18 -14.55
C ALA A 109 -2.34 0.99 -15.52
N SER A 110 -2.49 1.25 -16.81
CA SER A 110 -2.25 0.26 -17.87
C SER A 110 -0.82 0.36 -18.36
N ILE A 111 -0.28 -0.74 -18.88
CA ILE A 111 1.13 -0.80 -19.32
C ILE A 111 1.48 0.23 -20.41
N ASP A 112 0.50 0.61 -21.23
CA ASP A 112 0.71 1.50 -22.37
C ASP A 112 0.38 2.96 -22.06
N GLU A 113 0.01 3.29 -20.82
CA GLU A 113 -0.22 4.68 -20.47
C GLU A 113 1.09 5.47 -20.44
N HIS A 114 1.04 6.70 -20.97
CA HIS A 114 2.21 7.57 -20.94
C HIS A 114 2.57 7.94 -19.50
N LEU A 115 3.86 8.00 -19.22
CA LEU A 115 4.34 8.23 -17.85
C LEU A 115 3.82 9.55 -17.26
N ILE A 116 3.65 10.60 -18.08
CA ILE A 116 3.14 11.88 -17.57
C ILE A 116 1.69 11.77 -17.09
N VAL A 117 0.87 10.93 -17.75
CA VAL A 117 -0.52 10.68 -17.34
C VAL A 117 -0.55 9.93 -16.01
N VAL A 118 0.33 8.94 -15.86
CA VAL A 118 0.48 8.18 -14.62
C VAL A 118 0.95 9.10 -13.49
N LEU A 119 1.95 9.94 -13.76
CA LEU A 119 2.44 10.92 -12.79
C LEU A 119 1.34 11.86 -12.33
N ASP A 120 0.55 12.41 -13.26
CA ASP A 120 -0.56 13.30 -12.93
C ASP A 120 -1.56 12.60 -11.99
N ARG A 121 -1.90 11.36 -12.30
CA ARG A 121 -2.81 10.55 -11.46
C ARG A 121 -2.26 10.36 -10.05
N MET A 122 -0.97 10.06 -9.94
CA MET A 122 -0.33 9.86 -8.64
C MET A 122 -0.28 11.16 -7.82
N ILE A 123 0.03 12.28 -8.47
CA ILE A 123 0.10 13.58 -7.79
C ILE A 123 -1.27 14.03 -7.30
N LYS A 124 -2.28 13.93 -8.17
CA LYS A 124 -3.66 14.36 -7.82
C LYS A 124 -4.25 13.56 -6.67
N ASN A 125 -3.96 12.26 -6.62
CA ASN A 125 -4.49 11.36 -5.60
C ASN A 125 -3.53 11.18 -4.41
N LYS A 126 -2.36 11.82 -4.45
CA LYS A 126 -1.32 11.70 -3.42
C LYS A 126 -0.84 10.26 -3.20
N PHE A 127 -0.77 9.50 -4.28
CA PHE A 127 -0.26 8.13 -4.27
C PHE A 127 1.26 8.13 -4.40
N ARG A 128 1.94 7.44 -3.51
CA ARG A 128 3.38 7.23 -3.59
C ARG A 128 3.76 6.03 -4.44
N ARG A 129 2.79 5.15 -4.68
CA ARG A 129 2.91 3.96 -5.50
C ARG A 129 1.60 3.70 -6.21
N LEU A 130 1.67 3.08 -7.37
CA LEU A 130 0.49 2.81 -8.18
C LEU A 130 0.64 1.43 -8.81
N PRO A 131 -0.35 0.53 -8.64
CA PRO A 131 -0.29 -0.75 -9.33
C PRO A 131 -0.52 -0.60 -10.82
N VAL A 132 0.19 -1.40 -11.59
CA VAL A 132 -0.02 -1.53 -13.03
C VAL A 132 -0.83 -2.79 -13.27
N LEU A 133 -1.91 -2.67 -14.03
CA LEU A 133 -2.89 -3.74 -14.19
C LEU A 133 -2.97 -4.20 -15.64
N GLU A 134 -3.23 -5.49 -15.80
CA GLU A 134 -3.63 -6.09 -17.06
C GLU A 134 -4.82 -7.01 -16.78
N ASN A 135 -5.96 -6.76 -17.41
CA ASN A 135 -7.21 -7.47 -17.12
C ASN A 135 -7.55 -7.47 -15.62
N ASN A 136 -7.38 -6.30 -14.99
CA ASN A 136 -7.59 -6.07 -13.57
C ASN A 136 -6.66 -6.86 -12.63
N LYS A 137 -5.63 -7.49 -13.17
CA LYS A 137 -4.61 -8.21 -12.39
C LYS A 137 -3.37 -7.37 -12.24
N PRO A 138 -2.83 -7.21 -11.03
CA PRO A 138 -1.60 -6.46 -10.83
C PRO A 138 -0.42 -7.20 -11.45
N ILE A 139 0.30 -6.52 -12.33
CA ILE A 139 1.48 -7.07 -13.01
C ILE A 139 2.74 -6.30 -12.68
N GLY A 140 2.63 -5.16 -12.04
CA GLY A 140 3.76 -4.35 -11.63
C GLY A 140 3.32 -3.23 -10.70
N VAL A 141 4.30 -2.50 -10.20
CA VAL A 141 4.07 -1.33 -9.34
C VAL A 141 4.99 -0.20 -9.80
N ILE A 142 4.43 1.00 -9.91
CA ILE A 142 5.20 2.21 -10.18
C ILE A 142 5.37 2.97 -8.87
N TYR A 143 6.59 3.34 -8.56
CA TYR A 143 6.91 4.16 -7.38
C TYR A 143 7.21 5.59 -7.81
N LEU A 144 6.67 6.55 -7.08
CA LEU A 144 6.89 7.97 -7.36
C LEU A 144 8.37 8.31 -7.35
N SER A 145 9.14 7.73 -6.43
CA SER A 145 10.58 7.92 -6.37
C SER A 145 11.32 7.42 -7.61
N ASP A 146 10.82 6.37 -8.25
CA ASP A 146 11.43 5.84 -9.48
C ASP A 146 11.19 6.79 -10.65
N ILE A 147 10.03 7.44 -10.70
CA ILE A 147 9.77 8.48 -11.71
C ILE A 147 10.74 9.65 -11.51
N TYR A 148 10.90 10.09 -10.28
CA TYR A 148 11.82 11.17 -9.94
C TYR A 148 13.23 10.84 -10.39
N ASN A 149 13.72 9.66 -10.03
CA ASN A 149 15.06 9.22 -10.39
C ASN A 149 15.24 9.11 -11.91
N LYS A 150 14.23 8.63 -12.62
CA LYS A 150 14.31 8.48 -14.07
C LYS A 150 14.42 9.84 -14.78
N VAL A 151 13.76 10.85 -14.25
CA VAL A 151 13.73 12.18 -14.86
C VAL A 151 14.99 13.00 -14.52
N PHE A 152 15.50 12.89 -13.31
CA PHE A 152 16.53 13.80 -12.79
C PHE A 152 17.92 13.16 -12.60
N LEU A 153 18.05 11.87 -12.81
CA LEU A 153 19.35 11.20 -12.72
C LEU A 153 19.86 10.65 -14.09
#